data_5473228736a5a978dfa659152a700a6d
#
_entry.id   5473228736a5a978dfa659152a700a6d
#
_cell.length_a   1.000
_cell.length_b   1.000
_cell.length_c   1.000
_cell.angle_alpha   90.00
_cell.angle_beta   90.00
_cell.angle_gamma   90.00
#
_symmetry.space_group_name_H-M   'P 1'
#
loop_
_entity.id
_entity.type
_entity.pdbx_description
1 polymer ?
#
loop_
_entity_poly.entity_id
_entity_poly.type
_entity_poly.pdbx_seq_one_letter_code
_entity_poly.pdbx_strand_id
1 'polypeptide(L)'
;MRLWMVIAPALLATACTTMRQTEPSRTATEEMLISSAADRAAGEIKLNVKGKKVFVDASNYKGLDPGYTVAAVQERLLKNGALLVGDRKTAELVVEMRNGGQSIDQHEFLIGIPSFSLPIPLTANAVTIPEIALYSKAQDIGVSKLAVAAYDSTSGAYEAASGPDYGFAHDNRYTVLLFIGWRNNDFRPDEEGTTANDK
;
A
#
# COMPACT_ATOMS: atom_id res chain seq x y z
N MET A 1 -27.36 28.21 -48.78
CA MET A 1 -27.51 26.85 -48.25
C MET A 1 -26.21 26.05 -48.44
N ARG A 2 -25.04 26.49 -47.89
CA ARG A 2 -23.72 25.83 -48.05
C ARG A 2 -22.75 26.09 -46.91
N LEU A 3 -23.25 26.36 -45.67
CA LEU A 3 -22.38 26.69 -44.53
C LEU A 3 -22.44 25.68 -43.40
N TRP A 4 -23.09 24.53 -43.55
CA TRP A 4 -23.27 23.53 -42.48
C TRP A 4 -22.38 22.28 -42.61
N MET A 5 -21.46 22.26 -43.56
CA MET A 5 -20.68 21.05 -43.90
C MET A 5 -19.22 21.09 -43.39
N VAL A 6 -18.82 22.12 -42.61
CA VAL A 6 -17.42 22.32 -42.19
C VAL A 6 -17.22 22.07 -40.70
N ILE A 7 -18.29 21.87 -39.91
CA ILE A 7 -18.18 21.75 -38.43
C ILE A 7 -18.01 20.29 -37.94
N ALA A 8 -18.21 19.30 -38.81
CA ALA A 8 -18.17 17.89 -38.41
C ALA A 8 -16.78 17.24 -38.20
N PRO A 9 -15.61 17.69 -38.71
CA PRO A 9 -14.35 17.02 -38.49
C PRO A 9 -13.52 17.52 -37.30
N ALA A 10 -13.98 18.54 -36.55
CA ALA A 10 -13.17 19.16 -35.49
C ALA A 10 -13.27 18.45 -34.12
N LEU A 11 -14.02 17.37 -33.97
CA LEU A 11 -14.28 16.68 -32.71
C LEU A 11 -13.45 15.41 -32.45
N LEU A 12 -12.46 15.12 -33.30
CA LEU A 12 -11.57 13.98 -33.14
C LEU A 12 -10.16 14.37 -32.61
N ALA A 13 -10.06 15.40 -31.77
CA ALA A 13 -8.84 15.62 -31.03
C ALA A 13 -8.79 14.60 -29.88
N THR A 14 -8.28 13.40 -30.13
CA THR A 14 -7.90 12.45 -29.10
C THR A 14 -6.71 13.02 -28.35
N ALA A 15 -6.93 13.53 -27.13
CA ALA A 15 -5.86 13.91 -26.23
C ALA A 15 -5.16 12.64 -25.76
N CYS A 16 -4.00 12.32 -26.36
CA CYS A 16 -3.11 11.29 -25.84
C CYS A 16 -2.29 11.88 -24.70
N THR A 17 -2.63 11.55 -23.46
CA THR A 17 -1.78 11.83 -22.31
C THR A 17 -0.75 10.71 -22.19
N THR A 18 0.51 10.99 -22.46
CA THR A 18 1.63 10.07 -22.18
C THR A 18 2.07 10.26 -20.75
N MET A 19 1.76 9.31 -19.90
CA MET A 19 2.30 9.26 -18.54
C MET A 19 3.66 8.53 -18.59
N ARG A 20 4.72 9.21 -18.15
CA ARG A 20 6.03 8.57 -18.00
C ARG A 20 6.07 7.88 -16.64
N GLN A 21 6.04 6.56 -16.63
CA GLN A 21 6.12 5.77 -15.42
C GLN A 21 7.48 5.08 -15.37
N THR A 22 8.19 5.21 -14.24
CA THR A 22 9.27 4.29 -13.90
C THR A 22 8.64 2.95 -13.52
N GLU A 23 9.20 1.84 -14.00
CA GLU A 23 8.67 0.50 -13.74
C GLU A 23 9.51 -0.21 -12.65
N PRO A 24 9.40 0.17 -11.35
CA PRO A 24 9.90 -0.66 -10.28
C PRO A 24 9.03 -1.92 -10.18
N SER A 25 9.51 -2.94 -9.46
CA SER A 25 8.76 -4.19 -9.25
C SER A 25 7.40 -4.00 -8.57
N ARG A 26 7.17 -2.85 -7.97
CA ARG A 26 5.91 -2.42 -7.33
C ARG A 26 5.59 -0.98 -7.70
N THR A 27 4.31 -0.66 -7.78
CA THR A 27 3.84 0.71 -7.99
C THR A 27 3.99 1.55 -6.73
N ALA A 28 4.05 2.87 -6.88
CA ALA A 28 4.07 3.79 -5.72
C ALA A 28 2.85 3.61 -4.81
N THR A 29 1.68 3.28 -5.37
CA THR A 29 0.47 2.99 -4.60
C THR A 29 0.65 1.75 -3.73
N GLU A 30 1.21 0.67 -4.30
CA GLU A 30 1.48 -0.57 -3.56
C GLU A 30 2.49 -0.33 -2.44
N GLU A 31 3.56 0.43 -2.69
CA GLU A 31 4.55 0.76 -1.67
C GLU A 31 3.95 1.60 -0.53
N MET A 32 3.09 2.57 -0.87
CA MET A 32 2.40 3.39 0.14
C MET A 32 1.37 2.59 0.94
N LEU A 33 0.66 1.64 0.34
CA LEU A 33 -0.24 0.74 1.06
C LEU A 33 0.53 -0.12 2.06
N ILE A 34 1.66 -0.71 1.64
CA ILE A 34 2.51 -1.55 2.49
C ILE A 34 3.09 -0.75 3.66
N SER A 35 3.66 0.43 3.39
CA SER A 35 4.28 1.26 4.42
C SER A 35 3.26 1.81 5.41
N SER A 36 2.10 2.27 4.95
CA SER A 36 1.03 2.75 5.83
C SER A 36 0.43 1.63 6.70
N ALA A 37 0.32 0.42 6.16
CA ALA A 37 -0.08 -0.74 6.95
C ALA A 37 0.98 -1.07 8.03
N ALA A 38 2.27 -0.95 7.69
CA ALA A 38 3.37 -1.15 8.64
C ALA A 38 3.36 -0.10 9.77
N ASP A 39 3.13 1.18 9.43
CA ASP A 39 3.01 2.27 10.41
C ASP A 39 1.87 2.02 11.40
N ARG A 40 0.72 1.58 10.90
CA ARG A 40 -0.44 1.27 11.75
C ARG A 40 -0.17 0.08 12.66
N ALA A 41 0.42 -0.99 12.14
CA ALA A 41 0.81 -2.14 12.95
C ALA A 41 1.85 -1.77 14.02
N ALA A 42 2.88 -0.99 13.64
CA ALA A 42 3.89 -0.50 14.58
C ALA A 42 3.27 0.43 15.63
N GLY A 43 2.26 1.25 15.24
CA GLY A 43 1.52 2.14 16.12
C GLY A 43 0.79 1.43 17.28
N GLU A 44 0.40 0.17 17.09
CA GLU A 44 -0.30 -0.64 18.11
C GLU A 44 0.65 -1.26 19.14
N ILE A 45 1.97 -1.26 18.91
CA ILE A 45 2.95 -1.84 19.83
C ILE A 45 2.88 -1.17 21.20
N LYS A 46 2.63 -1.98 22.23
CA LYS A 46 2.49 -1.58 23.63
C LYS A 46 3.57 -2.25 24.49
N LEU A 47 4.77 -1.69 24.44
CA LEU A 47 5.87 -2.10 25.32
C LEU A 47 6.21 -0.99 26.31
N ASN A 48 6.36 -1.34 27.58
CA ASN A 48 6.85 -0.41 28.60
C ASN A 48 8.37 -0.42 28.59
N VAL A 49 8.96 0.47 27.80
CA VAL A 49 10.42 0.59 27.61
C VAL A 49 10.98 1.95 28.06
N LYS A 50 10.19 2.70 28.82
CA LYS A 50 10.54 4.05 29.25
C LYS A 50 11.87 4.09 30.02
N GLY A 51 12.82 4.88 29.50
CA GLY A 51 14.15 5.08 30.09
C GLY A 51 15.11 3.90 29.90
N LYS A 52 14.68 2.81 29.27
CA LYS A 52 15.53 1.63 29.02
C LYS A 52 16.36 1.80 27.75
N LYS A 53 17.60 1.33 27.79
CA LYS A 53 18.45 1.18 26.60
C LYS A 53 18.00 -0.05 25.79
N VAL A 54 17.49 0.17 24.59
CA VAL A 54 16.87 -0.86 23.75
C VAL A 54 17.67 -1.05 22.47
N PHE A 55 18.03 -2.29 22.18
CA PHE A 55 18.52 -2.74 20.89
C PHE A 55 17.39 -3.44 20.14
N VAL A 56 17.10 -3.02 18.90
CA VAL A 56 16.08 -3.65 18.05
C VAL A 56 16.75 -4.72 17.20
N ASP A 57 16.38 -5.98 17.42
CA ASP A 57 16.87 -7.11 16.64
C ASP A 57 15.85 -7.44 15.53
N ALA A 58 16.20 -7.07 14.32
CA ALA A 58 15.43 -7.34 13.11
C ALA A 58 16.05 -8.46 12.24
N SER A 59 17.02 -9.21 12.73
CA SER A 59 17.74 -10.24 11.96
C SER A 59 16.80 -11.29 11.36
N ASN A 60 15.73 -11.63 12.07
CA ASN A 60 14.71 -12.60 11.65
C ASN A 60 13.50 -11.96 10.95
N TYR A 61 13.49 -10.64 10.82
CA TYR A 61 12.39 -9.94 10.14
C TYR A 61 12.52 -10.08 8.61
N LYS A 62 11.50 -10.66 7.96
CA LYS A 62 11.42 -10.93 6.52
C LYS A 62 10.17 -10.31 5.92
N GLY A 63 10.01 -8.99 6.02
CA GLY A 63 8.92 -8.24 5.40
C GLY A 63 9.22 -7.80 3.96
N LEU A 64 8.24 -7.22 3.29
CA LEU A 64 8.37 -6.68 1.93
C LEU A 64 9.22 -5.41 1.88
N ASP A 65 9.14 -4.59 2.91
CA ASP A 65 9.97 -3.40 3.11
C ASP A 65 10.55 -3.41 4.54
N PRO A 66 11.61 -4.22 4.77
CA PRO A 66 12.15 -4.38 6.10
C PRO A 66 12.75 -3.08 6.65
N GLY A 67 13.39 -2.28 5.80
CA GLY A 67 14.02 -1.02 6.22
C GLY A 67 13.01 -0.05 6.82
N TYR A 68 11.93 0.21 6.11
CA TYR A 68 10.88 1.10 6.55
C TYR A 68 10.17 0.58 7.81
N THR A 69 9.79 -0.69 7.81
CA THR A 69 9.04 -1.28 8.93
C THR A 69 9.85 -1.30 10.22
N VAL A 70 11.16 -1.61 10.13
CA VAL A 70 12.07 -1.55 11.30
C VAL A 70 12.14 -0.12 11.83
N ALA A 71 12.26 0.88 10.95
CA ALA A 71 12.27 2.29 11.35
C ALA A 71 10.96 2.72 12.02
N ALA A 72 9.80 2.27 11.53
CA ALA A 72 8.50 2.53 12.15
C ALA A 72 8.39 1.93 13.56
N VAL A 73 8.89 0.71 13.76
CA VAL A 73 8.95 0.09 15.09
C VAL A 73 9.92 0.86 16.02
N GLN A 74 11.08 1.24 15.51
CA GLN A 74 12.04 2.05 16.28
C GLN A 74 11.42 3.40 16.70
N GLU A 75 10.73 4.08 15.81
CA GLU A 75 10.00 5.31 16.12
C GLU A 75 8.95 5.09 17.21
N ARG A 76 8.19 4.01 17.13
CA ARG A 76 7.20 3.67 18.15
C ARG A 76 7.83 3.43 19.52
N LEU A 77 8.95 2.71 19.58
CA LEU A 77 9.69 2.48 20.83
C LEU A 77 10.23 3.79 21.41
N LEU A 78 10.74 4.70 20.57
CA LEU A 78 11.14 6.04 21.00
C LEU A 78 9.96 6.82 21.59
N LYS A 79 8.79 6.79 20.94
CA LYS A 79 7.55 7.41 21.47
C LYS A 79 7.12 6.79 22.81
N ASN A 80 7.41 5.50 23.03
CA ASN A 80 7.20 4.81 24.28
C ASN A 80 8.29 5.12 25.33
N GLY A 81 9.28 5.97 24.99
CA GLY A 81 10.32 6.46 25.88
C GLY A 81 11.59 5.61 25.95
N ALA A 82 11.81 4.73 24.97
CA ALA A 82 13.05 3.96 24.86
C ALA A 82 14.25 4.85 24.50
N LEU A 83 15.44 4.42 24.89
CA LEU A 83 16.73 4.96 24.45
C LEU A 83 17.33 3.94 23.48
N LEU A 84 17.22 4.19 22.16
CA LEU A 84 17.75 3.24 21.17
C LEU A 84 19.28 3.25 21.18
N VAL A 85 19.86 2.04 21.11
CA VAL A 85 21.31 1.84 21.01
C VAL A 85 21.64 0.99 19.78
N GLY A 86 22.79 1.28 19.16
CA GLY A 86 23.24 0.58 17.95
C GLY A 86 23.95 -0.75 18.19
N ASP A 87 24.33 -1.05 19.44
CA ASP A 87 25.02 -2.28 19.81
C ASP A 87 24.26 -3.01 20.92
N ARG A 88 23.97 -4.29 20.68
CA ARG A 88 23.32 -5.19 21.63
C ARG A 88 24.04 -5.26 22.99
N LYS A 89 25.37 -5.15 22.99
CA LYS A 89 26.18 -5.21 24.24
C LYS A 89 25.94 -4.01 25.16
N THR A 90 25.46 -2.90 24.62
CA THR A 90 25.19 -1.69 25.40
C THR A 90 23.71 -1.56 25.78
N ALA A 91 22.88 -2.49 25.32
CA ALA A 91 21.46 -2.52 25.59
C ALA A 91 21.16 -3.15 26.95
N GLU A 92 20.11 -2.70 27.61
CA GLU A 92 19.47 -3.35 28.75
C GLU A 92 18.41 -4.36 28.24
N LEU A 93 17.69 -4.00 27.19
CA LEU A 93 16.68 -4.85 26.56
C LEU A 93 17.00 -5.07 25.09
N VAL A 94 16.74 -6.27 24.62
CA VAL A 94 16.66 -6.59 23.20
C VAL A 94 15.20 -6.75 22.83
N VAL A 95 14.76 -6.02 21.82
CA VAL A 95 13.43 -6.15 21.22
C VAL A 95 13.56 -6.87 19.89
N GLU A 96 13.17 -8.12 19.88
CA GLU A 96 13.16 -8.95 18.67
C GLU A 96 11.87 -8.75 17.89
N MET A 97 11.99 -8.49 16.59
CA MET A 97 10.87 -8.30 15.67
C MET A 97 10.52 -9.58 14.90
N ARG A 98 9.23 -9.85 14.75
CA ARG A 98 8.71 -10.97 13.96
C ARG A 98 7.71 -10.44 12.92
N ASN A 99 7.87 -10.91 11.68
CA ASN A 99 6.90 -10.68 10.61
C ASN A 99 5.89 -11.82 10.56
N GLY A 100 4.61 -11.52 10.70
CA GLY A 100 3.52 -12.48 10.56
C GLY A 100 2.86 -12.48 9.17
N GLY A 101 3.15 -11.46 8.37
CA GLY A 101 2.64 -11.26 7.00
C GLY A 101 2.69 -9.78 6.64
N GLN A 102 3.09 -9.50 5.41
CA GLN A 102 3.05 -8.16 4.82
C GLN A 102 2.78 -8.33 3.33
N SER A 103 1.61 -7.88 2.88
CA SER A 103 1.13 -8.10 1.51
C SER A 103 0.08 -7.07 1.12
N ILE A 104 -0.38 -7.17 -0.13
CA ILE A 104 -1.56 -6.47 -0.64
C ILE A 104 -2.56 -7.52 -1.08
N ASP A 105 -3.78 -7.42 -0.54
CA ASP A 105 -4.92 -8.20 -0.96
C ASP A 105 -5.75 -7.37 -1.94
N GLN A 106 -6.10 -7.98 -3.08
CA GLN A 106 -6.86 -7.32 -4.15
C GLN A 106 -8.23 -7.97 -4.28
N HIS A 107 -9.26 -7.16 -4.29
CA HIS A 107 -10.65 -7.58 -4.47
C HIS A 107 -11.28 -6.77 -5.60
N GLU A 108 -11.90 -7.47 -6.54
CA GLU A 108 -12.62 -6.85 -7.64
C GLU A 108 -14.07 -7.33 -7.66
N PHE A 109 -14.97 -6.39 -7.86
CA PHE A 109 -16.39 -6.65 -8.04
C PHE A 109 -16.88 -5.92 -9.29
N LEU A 110 -17.53 -6.64 -10.21
CA LEU A 110 -18.00 -6.12 -11.48
C LEU A 110 -19.47 -6.49 -11.69
N ILE A 111 -20.28 -5.50 -12.01
CA ILE A 111 -21.59 -5.67 -12.64
C ILE A 111 -21.47 -5.14 -14.07
N GLY A 112 -21.46 -6.03 -15.06
CA GLY A 112 -21.24 -5.67 -16.45
C GLY A 112 -20.72 -6.83 -17.26
N ILE A 113 -20.01 -6.53 -18.34
CA ILE A 113 -19.34 -7.50 -19.19
C ILE A 113 -17.83 -7.43 -18.92
N PRO A 114 -17.20 -8.49 -18.39
CA PRO A 114 -15.75 -8.50 -18.18
C PRO A 114 -14.99 -8.42 -19.51
N SER A 115 -13.75 -7.96 -19.46
CA SER A 115 -12.87 -7.98 -20.63
C SER A 115 -12.62 -9.44 -21.05
N PHE A 116 -12.66 -9.71 -22.35
CA PHE A 116 -12.34 -11.02 -22.90
C PHE A 116 -11.68 -10.91 -24.27
N SER A 117 -10.88 -11.91 -24.61
CA SER A 117 -10.18 -11.97 -25.89
C SER A 117 -10.81 -13.02 -26.80
N LEU A 118 -11.15 -12.62 -28.03
CA LEU A 118 -11.64 -13.51 -29.07
C LEU A 118 -10.48 -13.87 -30.00
N PRO A 119 -10.11 -15.16 -30.11
CA PRO A 119 -9.13 -15.59 -31.10
C PRO A 119 -9.69 -15.42 -32.49
N ILE A 120 -8.94 -14.79 -33.40
CA ILE A 120 -9.32 -14.70 -34.79
C ILE A 120 -8.81 -15.96 -35.49
N PRO A 121 -9.67 -16.80 -36.09
CA PRO A 121 -9.22 -17.94 -36.87
C PRO A 121 -8.27 -17.49 -37.98
N LEU A 122 -7.21 -18.27 -38.24
CA LEU A 122 -6.20 -18.05 -39.27
C LEU A 122 -5.22 -16.90 -39.03
N THR A 123 -5.24 -16.23 -37.87
CA THR A 123 -4.24 -15.23 -37.48
C THR A 123 -3.69 -15.51 -36.08
N ALA A 124 -2.45 -15.06 -35.84
CA ALA A 124 -1.87 -15.14 -34.48
C ALA A 124 -2.39 -14.04 -33.55
N ASN A 125 -3.34 -13.22 -33.99
CA ASN A 125 -3.86 -12.07 -33.26
C ASN A 125 -5.20 -12.40 -32.60
N ALA A 126 -5.42 -11.86 -31.41
CA ALA A 126 -6.71 -11.87 -30.72
C ALA A 126 -7.28 -10.45 -30.68
N VAL A 127 -8.60 -10.33 -30.80
CA VAL A 127 -9.31 -9.07 -30.54
C VAL A 127 -9.74 -9.07 -29.08
N THR A 128 -9.26 -8.11 -28.30
CA THR A 128 -9.68 -7.94 -26.92
C THR A 128 -10.87 -6.99 -26.86
N ILE A 129 -12.00 -7.49 -26.36
CA ILE A 129 -13.17 -6.67 -26.02
C ILE A 129 -12.90 -6.08 -24.63
N PRO A 130 -12.90 -4.74 -24.47
CA PRO A 130 -12.68 -4.10 -23.19
C PRO A 130 -13.84 -4.40 -22.22
N GLU A 131 -13.57 -4.22 -20.93
CA GLU A 131 -14.59 -4.30 -19.89
C GLU A 131 -15.69 -3.23 -20.13
N ILE A 132 -16.93 -3.63 -19.97
CA ILE A 132 -18.10 -2.75 -19.99
C ILE A 132 -18.75 -2.78 -18.62
N ALA A 133 -18.31 -1.88 -17.74
CA ALA A 133 -18.78 -1.81 -16.37
C ALA A 133 -20.03 -0.94 -16.25
N LEU A 134 -21.15 -1.47 -15.83
CA LEU A 134 -22.26 -0.70 -15.29
C LEU A 134 -21.93 -0.21 -13.88
N TYR A 135 -21.26 -1.05 -13.11
CA TYR A 135 -20.65 -0.74 -11.82
C TYR A 135 -19.44 -1.62 -11.62
N SER A 136 -18.31 -1.04 -11.22
CA SER A 136 -17.18 -1.80 -10.73
C SER A 136 -16.61 -1.18 -9.45
N LYS A 137 -16.08 -2.05 -8.59
CA LYS A 137 -15.31 -1.69 -7.41
C LYS A 137 -14.04 -2.52 -7.41
N ALA A 138 -12.89 -1.86 -7.50
CA ALA A 138 -11.59 -2.47 -7.24
C ALA A 138 -11.09 -1.96 -5.89
N GLN A 139 -10.65 -2.87 -5.03
CA GLN A 139 -10.17 -2.59 -3.69
C GLN A 139 -8.82 -3.25 -3.47
N ASP A 140 -7.81 -2.45 -3.16
CA ASP A 140 -6.50 -2.91 -2.74
C ASP A 140 -6.34 -2.66 -1.24
N ILE A 141 -5.97 -3.68 -0.49
CA ILE A 141 -5.80 -3.62 0.97
C ILE A 141 -4.35 -3.98 1.29
N GLY A 142 -3.57 -3.00 1.75
CA GLY A 142 -2.27 -3.26 2.37
C GLY A 142 -2.46 -3.87 3.75
N VAL A 143 -1.79 -4.98 4.01
CA VAL A 143 -1.86 -5.71 5.29
C VAL A 143 -0.45 -5.83 5.87
N SER A 144 -0.31 -5.52 7.16
CA SER A 144 0.90 -5.80 7.93
C SER A 144 0.54 -6.45 9.27
N LYS A 145 1.22 -7.55 9.60
CA LYS A 145 1.11 -8.22 10.88
C LYS A 145 2.48 -8.29 11.52
N LEU A 146 2.65 -7.60 12.64
CA LEU A 146 3.89 -7.54 13.40
C LEU A 146 3.72 -8.17 14.78
N ALA A 147 4.80 -8.62 15.36
CA ALA A 147 4.89 -8.94 16.78
C ALA A 147 6.31 -8.64 17.27
N VAL A 148 6.42 -8.21 18.51
CA VAL A 148 7.70 -7.93 19.15
C VAL A 148 7.78 -8.61 20.51
N ALA A 149 8.96 -9.09 20.87
CA ALA A 149 9.25 -9.64 22.17
C ALA A 149 10.49 -8.96 22.75
N ALA A 150 10.41 -8.53 24.00
CA ALA A 150 11.52 -7.92 24.74
C ALA A 150 12.06 -8.89 25.75
N TYR A 151 13.38 -8.97 25.85
CA TYR A 151 14.09 -9.77 26.84
C TYR A 151 15.35 -9.04 27.32
N ASP A 152 15.79 -9.35 28.55
CA ASP A 152 17.02 -8.82 29.14
C ASP A 152 18.22 -9.21 28.28
N SER A 153 19.07 -8.22 27.93
CA SER A 153 20.19 -8.43 27.01
C SER A 153 21.28 -9.34 27.52
N THR A 154 21.39 -9.49 28.84
CA THR A 154 22.46 -10.25 29.50
C THR A 154 22.01 -11.65 29.85
N SER A 155 20.85 -11.79 30.50
CA SER A 155 20.33 -13.08 30.97
C SER A 155 19.47 -13.80 29.93
N GLY A 156 18.93 -13.08 28.94
CA GLY A 156 17.95 -13.60 28.00
C GLY A 156 16.56 -13.82 28.61
N ALA A 157 16.32 -13.35 29.84
CA ALA A 157 15.04 -13.51 30.50
C ALA A 157 13.95 -12.71 29.82
N TYR A 158 12.78 -13.33 29.65
CA TYR A 158 11.61 -12.66 29.07
C TYR A 158 11.16 -11.48 29.94
N GLU A 159 10.92 -10.34 29.33
CA GLU A 159 10.44 -9.14 30.01
C GLU A 159 9.00 -8.78 29.60
N ALA A 160 8.74 -8.69 28.29
CA ALA A 160 7.43 -8.31 27.77
C ALA A 160 7.27 -8.71 26.30
N ALA A 161 6.04 -8.64 25.80
CA ALA A 161 5.76 -8.77 24.36
C ALA A 161 4.59 -7.88 23.97
N SER A 162 4.52 -7.50 22.69
CA SER A 162 3.35 -6.90 22.06
C SER A 162 3.02 -7.65 20.79
N GLY A 163 1.73 -7.71 20.50
CA GLY A 163 1.22 -8.33 19.31
C GLY A 163 0.70 -9.76 19.48
N PRO A 164 0.19 -10.35 18.37
CA PRO A 164 0.31 -9.83 17.00
C PRO A 164 -0.49 -8.54 16.81
N ASP A 165 0.18 -7.50 16.34
CA ASP A 165 -0.37 -6.20 16.03
C ASP A 165 -0.64 -6.11 14.53
N TYR A 166 -1.81 -5.60 14.13
CA TYR A 166 -2.24 -5.55 12.74
C TYR A 166 -2.38 -4.11 12.28
N GLY A 167 -1.99 -3.87 11.03
CA GLY A 167 -2.23 -2.62 10.31
C GLY A 167 -2.84 -2.90 8.95
N PHE A 168 -3.80 -2.07 8.56
CA PHE A 168 -4.47 -2.14 7.27
C PHE A 168 -4.47 -0.76 6.63
N ALA A 169 -4.27 -0.72 5.31
CA ALA A 169 -4.40 0.49 4.50
C ALA A 169 -5.26 0.16 3.27
N HIS A 170 -6.11 1.09 2.84
CA HIS A 170 -7.11 0.81 1.82
C HIS A 170 -7.02 1.78 0.65
N ASP A 171 -7.17 1.23 -0.55
CA ASP A 171 -7.40 1.97 -1.80
C ASP A 171 -8.64 1.40 -2.50
N ASN A 172 -9.66 2.21 -2.62
CA ASN A 172 -10.91 1.82 -3.26
C ASN A 172 -11.11 2.66 -4.53
N ARG A 173 -11.29 1.98 -5.67
CA ARG A 173 -11.61 2.59 -6.96
C ARG A 173 -13.00 2.14 -7.39
N TYR A 174 -13.80 3.09 -7.81
CA TYR A 174 -15.17 2.86 -8.22
C TYR A 174 -15.38 3.38 -9.64
N THR A 175 -16.17 2.64 -10.44
CA THR A 175 -16.62 3.09 -11.76
C THR A 175 -18.11 2.82 -11.91
N VAL A 176 -18.84 3.80 -12.41
CA VAL A 176 -20.28 3.71 -12.70
C VAL A 176 -20.54 4.15 -14.12
N LEU A 177 -21.41 3.43 -14.83
CA LEU A 177 -21.84 3.73 -16.19
C LEU A 177 -20.66 3.98 -17.14
N LEU A 178 -19.62 3.15 -17.10
CA LEU A 178 -18.41 3.13 -17.93
C LEU A 178 -17.44 4.31 -17.76
N PHE A 179 -17.88 5.49 -17.32
CA PHE A 179 -17.06 6.70 -17.39
C PHE A 179 -17.10 7.59 -16.13
N ILE A 180 -17.97 7.32 -15.16
CA ILE A 180 -17.99 8.05 -13.90
C ILE A 180 -17.14 7.27 -12.90
N GLY A 181 -15.92 7.74 -12.65
CA GLY A 181 -15.00 7.09 -11.71
C GLY A 181 -14.61 8.00 -10.57
N TRP A 182 -14.39 7.43 -9.39
CA TRP A 182 -13.78 8.10 -8.23
C TRP A 182 -12.94 7.12 -7.44
N ARG A 183 -12.03 7.67 -6.63
CA ARG A 183 -11.13 6.93 -5.78
C ARG A 183 -11.26 7.41 -4.34
N ASN A 184 -11.17 6.50 -3.40
CA ASN A 184 -11.09 6.78 -1.97
C ASN A 184 -9.96 5.94 -1.36
N ASN A 185 -9.03 6.57 -0.68
CA ASN A 185 -7.94 5.91 0.01
C ASN A 185 -7.71 6.54 1.39
N ASP A 186 -7.02 5.82 2.29
CA ASP A 186 -6.77 6.25 3.66
C ASP A 186 -5.27 6.38 4.00
N PHE A 187 -4.42 6.39 2.97
CA PHE A 187 -2.97 6.42 3.12
C PHE A 187 -2.28 7.62 2.45
N ARG A 188 -2.99 8.34 1.58
CA ARG A 188 -2.51 9.62 1.05
C ARG A 188 -3.19 10.75 1.79
N PRO A 189 -2.45 11.80 2.19
CA PRO A 189 -3.09 13.08 2.41
C PRO A 189 -3.78 13.45 1.09
N ASP A 190 -5.02 13.92 1.18
CA ASP A 190 -5.78 14.32 0.01
C ASP A 190 -4.90 15.22 -0.87
N GLU A 191 -4.57 14.77 -2.06
CA GLU A 191 -4.23 15.68 -3.14
C GLU A 191 -5.54 16.38 -3.47
N GLU A 192 -5.91 17.34 -2.61
CA GLU A 192 -7.07 18.18 -2.80
C GLU A 192 -6.97 18.80 -4.19
N GLY A 193 -7.88 18.45 -5.05
CA GLY A 193 -8.29 19.28 -6.15
C GLY A 193 -7.68 19.01 -7.51
N THR A 194 -7.38 17.75 -7.88
CA THR A 194 -7.46 17.41 -9.31
C THR A 194 -8.81 16.74 -9.58
N THR A 195 -9.89 17.42 -9.23
CA THR A 195 -11.10 17.31 -10.02
C THR A 195 -10.73 17.79 -11.42
N ALA A 196 -10.98 16.95 -12.42
CA ALA A 196 -10.87 17.29 -13.85
C ALA A 196 -11.87 18.41 -14.20
N ASN A 197 -11.67 19.61 -13.65
CA ASN A 197 -12.46 20.81 -13.87
C ASN A 197 -11.61 22.07 -13.75
N ASP A 198 -10.44 22.07 -14.40
CA ASP A 198 -9.79 23.32 -14.76
C ASP A 198 -9.34 23.26 -16.21
N LYS A 199 -10.30 23.75 -17.06
CA LYS A 199 -10.22 24.36 -18.40
C LYS A 199 -9.65 23.52 -19.53
#